data_63d365e2a47dfc85a58b97a437f17ae3
#
_entry.id   63d365e2a47dfc85a58b97a437f17ae3
#
_cell.length_a   1.000
_cell.length_b   1.000
_cell.length_c   1.000
_cell.angle_alpha   90.00
_cell.angle_beta   90.00
_cell.angle_gamma   90.00
#
_symmetry.space_group_name_H-M   'P 1'
#
loop_
_entity.id
_entity.type
_entity.pdbx_description
1 polymer ?
#
loop_
_entity_poly.entity_id
_entity_poly.type
_entity_poly.pdbx_seq_one_letter_code
_entity_poly.pdbx_strand_id
1 'polypeptide(L)'
;MRILFTFVGGNGHFVPLIPVARAAGAAGHTVAFGCGPSMVSTVEAAGFTVFPLGAGAAGPPERLPLRPLDAAREDQEFRDRFARHAARYRAPHIIALCIEWQPGVLVCDETDFGAMLAAEHLGLPYATVLVMAAGSFVRTELVGEALNELRAGHGLPPDLELEMLRRYLVLSPFPPSLRDPAYPLPATAHLFRPLVPEAAEGPTPAWSSRPPGVPVVYFTLGTVFNMESGDLFTRVLAGLRDLPVNVIVTVGPHLDPVELGPQPANVYLERYIAQESILPHCSLVVSHGGSGSVTGALAHGLPSVLVPMGADQPMNAARCMQLGVARVLDPIEATPGAVRTAVSAVLTDTGYRQAAGQIQDEFAAMPGPAHTIPLLERLAAEKRPLFLA
;
A
#
# COMPACT_ATOMS: atom_id res chain seq x y z
N MET A 1 -8.89 24.96 -7.23
CA MET A 1 -10.14 24.15 -7.25
C MET A 1 -10.27 23.31 -5.99
N ARG A 2 -11.44 22.67 -5.75
CA ARG A 2 -11.61 21.66 -4.71
C ARG A 2 -11.29 20.27 -5.27
N ILE A 3 -10.48 19.48 -4.56
CA ILE A 3 -10.08 18.12 -4.93
C ILE A 3 -10.47 17.20 -3.79
N LEU A 4 -11.38 16.26 -4.06
CA LEU A 4 -11.80 15.27 -3.10
C LEU A 4 -10.98 13.99 -3.29
N PHE A 5 -10.27 13.60 -2.25
CA PHE A 5 -9.58 12.30 -2.19
C PHE A 5 -10.45 11.29 -1.46
N THR A 6 -10.50 10.06 -1.96
CA THR A 6 -11.20 8.97 -1.27
C THR A 6 -10.40 7.68 -1.32
N PHE A 7 -10.57 6.85 -0.30
CA PHE A 7 -9.95 5.53 -0.26
C PHE A 7 -10.78 4.55 0.56
N VAL A 8 -10.59 3.27 0.29
CA VAL A 8 -11.24 2.17 1.00
C VAL A 8 -10.19 1.37 1.77
N GLY A 9 -10.45 1.03 3.04
CA GLY A 9 -9.50 0.25 3.83
C GLY A 9 -8.64 1.11 4.77
N GLY A 10 -7.42 0.66 5.03
CA GLY A 10 -6.51 1.25 6.01
C GLY A 10 -5.34 2.03 5.40
N ASN A 11 -4.23 2.09 6.15
CA ASN A 11 -3.04 2.85 5.77
C ASN A 11 -2.46 2.47 4.39
N GLY A 12 -2.55 1.20 3.97
CA GLY A 12 -2.07 0.77 2.65
C GLY A 12 -2.76 1.48 1.48
N HIS A 13 -3.99 1.97 1.68
CA HIS A 13 -4.77 2.71 0.68
C HIS A 13 -4.64 4.23 0.86
N PHE A 14 -4.46 4.71 2.10
CA PHE A 14 -4.33 6.13 2.41
C PHE A 14 -2.96 6.70 2.06
N VAL A 15 -1.88 6.03 2.50
CA VAL A 15 -0.50 6.54 2.38
C VAL A 15 -0.11 6.85 0.92
N PRO A 16 -0.45 6.03 -0.09
CA PRO A 16 -0.13 6.35 -1.49
C PRO A 16 -0.78 7.63 -2.04
N LEU A 17 -1.88 8.10 -1.44
CA LEU A 17 -2.58 9.32 -1.85
C LEU A 17 -1.96 10.59 -1.25
N ILE A 18 -1.28 10.48 -0.10
CA ILE A 18 -0.71 11.63 0.63
C ILE A 18 0.21 12.51 -0.23
N PRO A 19 1.14 11.96 -1.03
CA PRO A 19 2.04 12.78 -1.84
C PRO A 19 1.30 13.70 -2.82
N VAL A 20 0.29 13.16 -3.49
CA VAL A 20 -0.54 13.90 -4.45
C VAL A 20 -1.38 14.95 -3.73
N ALA A 21 -1.97 14.58 -2.59
CA ALA A 21 -2.80 15.49 -1.78
C ALA A 21 -1.99 16.67 -1.23
N ARG A 22 -0.76 16.41 -0.72
CA ARG A 22 0.15 17.47 -0.25
C ARG A 22 0.59 18.39 -1.39
N ALA A 23 0.94 17.81 -2.56
CA ALA A 23 1.31 18.59 -3.73
C ALA A 23 0.14 19.48 -4.20
N ALA A 24 -1.09 18.97 -4.17
CA ALA A 24 -2.30 19.74 -4.49
C ALA A 24 -2.51 20.90 -3.51
N GLY A 25 -2.39 20.66 -2.21
CA GLY A 25 -2.46 21.70 -1.19
C GLY A 25 -1.39 22.78 -1.37
N ALA A 26 -0.14 22.37 -1.62
CA ALA A 26 0.98 23.28 -1.87
C ALA A 26 0.78 24.14 -3.15
N ALA A 27 0.06 23.62 -4.14
CA ALA A 27 -0.33 24.37 -5.35
C ALA A 27 -1.56 25.29 -5.17
N GLY A 28 -2.09 25.41 -3.94
CA GLY A 28 -3.20 26.29 -3.61
C GLY A 28 -4.59 25.69 -3.86
N HIS A 29 -4.70 24.37 -4.06
CA HIS A 29 -6.00 23.72 -4.15
C HIS A 29 -6.56 23.43 -2.76
N THR A 30 -7.90 23.42 -2.63
CA THR A 30 -8.58 22.97 -1.42
C THR A 30 -8.71 21.45 -1.46
N VAL A 31 -8.06 20.79 -0.52
CA VAL A 31 -8.00 19.31 -0.43
C VAL A 31 -8.83 18.82 0.73
N ALA A 32 -9.60 17.78 0.53
CA ALA A 32 -10.28 17.05 1.60
C ALA A 32 -10.29 15.55 1.27
N PHE A 33 -10.44 14.72 2.32
CA PHE A 33 -10.56 13.28 2.22
C PHE A 33 -11.95 12.80 2.62
N GLY A 34 -12.49 11.83 1.87
CA GLY A 34 -13.65 11.04 2.26
C GLY A 34 -13.22 9.63 2.61
N CYS A 35 -13.36 9.20 3.87
CA CYS A 35 -12.91 7.88 4.32
C CYS A 35 -13.88 7.23 5.32
N GLY A 36 -13.69 5.93 5.57
CA GLY A 36 -14.40 5.23 6.63
C GLY A 36 -14.11 5.82 8.02
N PRO A 37 -15.07 5.73 8.97
CA PRO A 37 -14.94 6.34 10.30
C PRO A 37 -13.67 5.93 11.07
N SER A 38 -13.17 4.70 10.88
CA SER A 38 -11.96 4.21 11.54
C SER A 38 -10.66 4.91 11.10
N MET A 39 -10.68 5.62 9.97
CA MET A 39 -9.51 6.31 9.44
C MET A 39 -9.54 7.83 9.66
N VAL A 40 -10.62 8.38 10.22
CA VAL A 40 -10.79 9.83 10.42
C VAL A 40 -9.63 10.42 11.22
N SER A 41 -9.34 9.86 12.39
CA SER A 41 -8.25 10.36 13.25
C SER A 41 -6.86 10.28 12.58
N THR A 42 -6.65 9.26 11.76
CA THR A 42 -5.38 9.08 11.00
C THR A 42 -5.24 10.15 9.92
N VAL A 43 -6.31 10.47 9.20
CA VAL A 43 -6.33 11.50 8.17
C VAL A 43 -6.17 12.89 8.78
N GLU A 44 -6.85 13.18 9.90
CA GLU A 44 -6.70 14.43 10.64
C GLU A 44 -5.28 14.62 11.18
N ALA A 45 -4.68 13.55 11.73
CA ALA A 45 -3.30 13.59 12.21
C ALA A 45 -2.29 13.85 11.08
N ALA A 46 -2.62 13.48 9.83
CA ALA A 46 -1.83 13.81 8.65
C ALA A 46 -2.02 15.26 8.15
N GLY A 47 -2.91 16.06 8.81
CA GLY A 47 -3.14 17.47 8.54
C GLY A 47 -4.19 17.75 7.45
N PHE A 48 -5.06 16.79 7.12
CA PHE A 48 -6.09 16.97 6.09
C PHE A 48 -7.49 17.17 6.66
N THR A 49 -8.31 17.95 5.96
CA THR A 49 -9.76 18.00 6.18
C THR A 49 -10.35 16.64 5.81
N VAL A 50 -11.27 16.11 6.63
CA VAL A 50 -11.86 14.80 6.44
C VAL A 50 -13.38 14.82 6.57
N PHE A 51 -14.04 14.03 5.73
CA PHE A 51 -15.48 13.74 5.78
C PHE A 51 -15.67 12.24 6.03
N PRO A 52 -16.29 11.85 7.15
CA PRO A 52 -16.59 10.45 7.39
C PRO A 52 -17.67 9.95 6.39
N LEU A 53 -17.37 8.86 5.69
CA LEU A 53 -18.29 8.20 4.78
C LEU A 53 -19.01 7.07 5.51
N GLY A 54 -20.22 7.33 5.95
CA GLY A 54 -21.07 6.42 6.71
C GLY A 54 -20.92 6.54 8.22
N ALA A 55 -21.65 5.69 8.93
CA ALA A 55 -21.70 5.64 10.40
C ALA A 55 -21.08 4.34 10.91
N GLY A 56 -20.49 4.39 12.09
CA GLY A 56 -20.00 3.24 12.85
C GLY A 56 -18.50 3.30 13.10
N ALA A 57 -18.10 2.93 14.32
CA ALA A 57 -16.71 2.63 14.65
C ALA A 57 -16.50 1.12 14.41
N ALA A 58 -15.42 0.76 13.72
CA ALA A 58 -14.96 -0.62 13.75
C ALA A 58 -14.50 -0.93 15.19
N GLY A 59 -14.94 -2.06 15.71
CA GLY A 59 -14.37 -2.58 16.97
C GLY A 59 -12.87 -2.85 16.82
N PRO A 60 -12.15 -3.09 17.92
CA PRO A 60 -10.76 -3.50 17.84
C PRO A 60 -10.65 -4.77 16.96
N PRO A 61 -9.59 -4.87 16.13
CA PRO A 61 -9.43 -6.03 15.28
C PRO A 61 -9.23 -7.29 16.14
N GLU A 62 -9.90 -8.36 15.75
CA GLU A 62 -9.76 -9.67 16.40
C GLU A 62 -8.45 -10.33 15.95
N ARG A 63 -7.81 -11.08 16.88
CA ARG A 63 -6.66 -11.91 16.54
C ARG A 63 -7.14 -13.19 15.88
N LEU A 64 -6.67 -13.41 14.67
CA LEU A 64 -6.97 -14.61 13.91
C LEU A 64 -5.74 -15.51 13.79
N PRO A 65 -5.94 -16.84 13.69
CA PRO A 65 -4.84 -17.77 13.46
C PRO A 65 -4.25 -17.53 12.05
N LEU A 66 -2.95 -17.79 11.93
CA LEU A 66 -2.31 -17.85 10.62
C LEU A 66 -2.95 -18.98 9.79
N ARG A 67 -3.28 -18.69 8.54
CA ARG A 67 -3.90 -19.63 7.62
C ARG A 67 -2.99 -19.91 6.43
N PRO A 68 -3.08 -21.09 5.82
CA PRO A 68 -2.45 -21.36 4.52
C PRO A 68 -2.95 -20.38 3.46
N LEU A 69 -2.08 -20.02 2.54
CA LEU A 69 -2.45 -19.22 1.38
C LEU A 69 -3.50 -19.98 0.54
N ASP A 70 -4.57 -19.30 0.19
CA ASP A 70 -5.66 -19.82 -0.64
C ASP A 70 -6.11 -18.72 -1.59
N ALA A 71 -5.64 -18.77 -2.83
CA ALA A 71 -5.93 -17.77 -3.84
C ALA A 71 -7.43 -17.62 -4.14
N ALA A 72 -8.20 -18.72 -4.10
CA ALA A 72 -9.63 -18.66 -4.35
C ALA A 72 -10.38 -17.96 -3.23
N ARG A 73 -9.97 -18.18 -1.97
CA ARG A 73 -10.49 -17.45 -0.81
C ARG A 73 -10.18 -15.97 -0.88
N GLU A 74 -8.91 -15.61 -1.16
CA GLU A 74 -8.49 -14.21 -1.29
C GLU A 74 -9.27 -13.48 -2.40
N ASP A 75 -9.44 -14.12 -3.55
CA ASP A 75 -10.25 -13.61 -4.66
C ASP A 75 -11.70 -13.40 -4.25
N GLN A 76 -12.30 -14.36 -3.54
CA GLN A 76 -13.67 -14.23 -3.05
C GLN A 76 -13.79 -13.10 -2.04
N GLU A 77 -12.90 -13.03 -1.04
CA GLU A 77 -12.92 -11.98 -0.02
C GLU A 77 -12.74 -10.59 -0.65
N PHE A 78 -11.84 -10.44 -1.60
CA PHE A 78 -11.64 -9.19 -2.32
C PHE A 78 -12.91 -8.76 -3.08
N ARG A 79 -13.48 -9.66 -3.89
CA ARG A 79 -14.71 -9.39 -4.64
C ARG A 79 -15.86 -8.99 -3.72
N ASP A 80 -16.10 -9.80 -2.68
CA ASP A 80 -17.26 -9.60 -1.80
C ASP A 80 -17.09 -8.35 -0.93
N ARG A 81 -15.88 -8.10 -0.41
CA ARG A 81 -15.59 -6.95 0.45
C ARG A 81 -15.51 -5.64 -0.34
N PHE A 82 -14.73 -5.60 -1.43
CA PHE A 82 -14.47 -4.36 -2.16
C PHE A 82 -15.49 -4.09 -3.27
N ALA A 83 -15.70 -5.04 -4.18
CA ALA A 83 -16.55 -4.81 -5.33
C ALA A 83 -18.06 -4.87 -5.01
N ARG A 84 -18.47 -5.72 -4.05
CA ARG A 84 -19.89 -5.81 -3.66
C ARG A 84 -20.22 -4.92 -2.48
N HIS A 85 -19.57 -5.13 -1.33
CA HIS A 85 -19.96 -4.47 -0.08
C HIS A 85 -19.55 -3.02 -0.02
N ALA A 86 -18.23 -2.77 -0.11
CA ALA A 86 -17.70 -1.42 0.02
C ALA A 86 -18.20 -0.50 -1.09
N ALA A 87 -18.18 -0.94 -2.35
CA ALA A 87 -18.63 -0.13 -3.47
C ALA A 87 -20.12 0.25 -3.34
N ARG A 88 -20.98 -0.73 -3.01
CA ARG A 88 -22.43 -0.48 -2.80
C ARG A 88 -22.70 0.50 -1.66
N TYR A 89 -21.98 0.34 -0.55
CA TYR A 89 -22.17 1.18 0.63
C TYR A 89 -21.64 2.61 0.40
N ARG A 90 -20.49 2.75 -0.24
CA ARG A 90 -19.79 4.04 -0.36
C ARG A 90 -20.34 4.94 -1.45
N ALA A 91 -20.77 4.38 -2.58
CA ALA A 91 -21.24 5.19 -3.72
C ALA A 91 -22.31 6.24 -3.34
N PRO A 92 -23.40 5.91 -2.62
CA PRO A 92 -24.40 6.91 -2.21
C PRO A 92 -23.83 8.02 -1.30
N HIS A 93 -22.93 7.66 -0.37
CA HIS A 93 -22.31 8.64 0.53
C HIS A 93 -21.39 9.59 -0.22
N ILE A 94 -20.63 9.07 -1.19
CA ILE A 94 -19.72 9.89 -2.02
C ILE A 94 -20.53 10.77 -2.97
N ILE A 95 -21.63 10.29 -3.55
CA ILE A 95 -22.57 11.09 -4.34
C ILE A 95 -23.06 12.28 -3.52
N ALA A 96 -23.59 12.02 -2.31
CA ALA A 96 -24.09 13.08 -1.43
C ALA A 96 -23.00 14.10 -1.08
N LEU A 97 -21.81 13.62 -0.71
CA LEU A 97 -20.68 14.50 -0.42
C LEU A 97 -20.26 15.34 -1.64
N CYS A 98 -20.21 14.75 -2.82
CA CYS A 98 -19.87 15.48 -4.05
C CYS A 98 -20.91 16.54 -4.40
N ILE A 99 -22.19 16.29 -4.18
CA ILE A 99 -23.27 17.28 -4.38
C ILE A 99 -23.10 18.45 -3.41
N GLU A 100 -22.82 18.19 -2.14
CA GLU A 100 -22.64 19.19 -1.10
C GLU A 100 -21.35 19.98 -1.25
N TRP A 101 -20.20 19.27 -1.36
CA TRP A 101 -18.87 19.89 -1.34
C TRP A 101 -18.41 20.36 -2.72
N GLN A 102 -19.00 19.88 -3.81
CA GLN A 102 -18.76 20.28 -5.20
C GLN A 102 -17.27 20.25 -5.60
N PRO A 103 -16.59 19.09 -5.57
CA PRO A 103 -15.24 18.97 -6.05
C PRO A 103 -15.16 19.19 -7.58
N GLY A 104 -14.07 19.78 -8.06
CA GLY A 104 -13.78 19.86 -9.49
C GLY A 104 -13.24 18.56 -10.07
N VAL A 105 -12.59 17.74 -9.24
CA VAL A 105 -12.06 16.42 -9.59
C VAL A 105 -12.07 15.54 -8.34
N LEU A 106 -12.30 14.24 -8.56
CA LEU A 106 -12.18 13.21 -7.53
C LEU A 106 -10.89 12.43 -7.75
N VAL A 107 -10.16 12.12 -6.68
CA VAL A 107 -8.97 11.25 -6.70
C VAL A 107 -9.22 10.08 -5.75
N CYS A 108 -9.24 8.86 -6.27
CA CYS A 108 -9.52 7.69 -5.45
C CYS A 108 -8.41 6.63 -5.54
N ASP A 109 -8.30 5.77 -4.54
CA ASP A 109 -7.48 4.57 -4.69
C ASP A 109 -8.10 3.60 -5.71
N GLU A 110 -7.28 2.72 -6.29
CA GLU A 110 -7.71 1.79 -7.35
C GLU A 110 -8.78 0.78 -6.91
N THR A 111 -9.05 0.65 -5.62
CA THR A 111 -10.07 -0.26 -5.07
C THR A 111 -11.32 0.46 -4.57
N ASP A 112 -11.35 1.79 -4.59
CA ASP A 112 -12.55 2.55 -4.24
C ASP A 112 -13.53 2.61 -5.43
N PHE A 113 -14.04 1.44 -5.80
CA PHE A 113 -15.02 1.31 -6.89
C PHE A 113 -16.28 2.13 -6.66
N GLY A 114 -16.65 2.35 -5.40
CA GLY A 114 -17.78 3.21 -5.04
C GLY A 114 -17.55 4.68 -5.44
N ALA A 115 -16.31 5.15 -5.33
CA ALA A 115 -15.94 6.50 -5.76
C ALA A 115 -15.98 6.65 -7.29
N MET A 116 -15.48 5.66 -8.01
CA MET A 116 -15.53 5.67 -9.49
C MET A 116 -16.99 5.65 -9.98
N LEU A 117 -17.84 4.81 -9.40
CA LEU A 117 -19.27 4.76 -9.71
C LEU A 117 -19.97 6.11 -9.41
N ALA A 118 -19.67 6.71 -8.25
CA ALA A 118 -20.21 8.01 -7.87
C ALA A 118 -19.80 9.11 -8.84
N ALA A 119 -18.52 9.12 -9.24
CA ALA A 119 -17.99 10.08 -10.19
C ALA A 119 -18.66 9.95 -11.57
N GLU A 120 -18.79 8.73 -12.09
CA GLU A 120 -19.47 8.50 -13.37
C GLU A 120 -20.97 8.86 -13.32
N HIS A 121 -21.65 8.54 -12.22
CA HIS A 121 -23.06 8.92 -12.03
C HIS A 121 -23.26 10.43 -12.06
N LEU A 122 -22.31 11.20 -11.52
CA LEU A 122 -22.35 12.67 -11.47
C LEU A 122 -21.72 13.35 -12.70
N GLY A 123 -21.12 12.60 -13.63
CA GLY A 123 -20.34 13.18 -14.74
C GLY A 123 -19.09 13.94 -14.25
N LEU A 124 -18.56 13.58 -13.08
CA LEU A 124 -17.38 14.19 -12.50
C LEU A 124 -16.12 13.46 -13.00
N PRO A 125 -15.08 14.17 -13.48
CA PRO A 125 -13.82 13.53 -13.83
C PRO A 125 -13.10 13.02 -12.57
N TYR A 126 -12.39 11.89 -12.70
CA TYR A 126 -11.64 11.31 -11.60
C TYR A 126 -10.28 10.79 -12.03
N ALA A 127 -9.37 10.75 -11.07
CA ALA A 127 -8.07 10.08 -11.17
C ALA A 127 -8.01 8.91 -10.21
N THR A 128 -7.38 7.83 -10.65
CA THR A 128 -7.15 6.63 -9.83
C THR A 128 -5.68 6.58 -9.40
N VAL A 129 -5.41 6.42 -8.11
CA VAL A 129 -4.06 6.17 -7.59
C VAL A 129 -3.90 4.68 -7.36
N LEU A 130 -2.87 4.09 -7.95
CA LEU A 130 -2.57 2.68 -7.75
C LEU A 130 -2.04 2.46 -6.32
N VAL A 131 -2.49 1.39 -5.68
CA VAL A 131 -2.09 1.00 -4.31
C VAL A 131 -1.56 -0.43 -4.25
N MET A 132 -1.72 -1.19 -5.34
CA MET A 132 -1.25 -2.57 -5.49
C MET A 132 -0.09 -2.64 -6.50
N ALA A 133 1.12 -2.95 -6.01
CA ALA A 133 2.34 -2.82 -6.80
C ALA A 133 2.38 -3.76 -8.00
N ALA A 134 2.10 -5.05 -7.83
CA ALA A 134 2.10 -6.02 -8.93
C ALA A 134 0.93 -5.85 -9.92
N GLY A 135 -0.23 -5.33 -9.45
CA GLY A 135 -1.39 -4.99 -10.27
C GLY A 135 -2.26 -6.17 -10.72
N SER A 136 -1.88 -7.40 -10.44
CA SER A 136 -2.61 -8.60 -10.85
C SER A 136 -3.76 -8.99 -9.91
N PHE A 137 -4.00 -8.22 -8.86
CA PHE A 137 -5.08 -8.51 -7.90
C PHE A 137 -6.42 -7.93 -8.34
N VAL A 138 -6.46 -6.76 -9.01
CA VAL A 138 -7.68 -6.18 -9.59
C VAL A 138 -7.84 -6.67 -11.03
N ARG A 139 -8.76 -7.61 -11.25
CA ARG A 139 -8.97 -8.28 -12.54
C ARG A 139 -10.43 -8.20 -12.97
N THR A 140 -10.69 -8.04 -14.27
CA THR A 140 -12.05 -7.99 -14.84
C THR A 140 -12.85 -9.24 -14.50
N GLU A 141 -12.22 -10.43 -14.57
CA GLU A 141 -12.85 -11.72 -14.28
C GLU A 141 -13.30 -11.81 -12.81
N LEU A 142 -12.63 -11.07 -11.92
CA LEU A 142 -12.91 -11.11 -10.50
C LEU A 142 -14.03 -10.17 -10.08
N VAL A 143 -13.99 -8.92 -10.55
CA VAL A 143 -14.87 -7.87 -10.04
C VAL A 143 -15.91 -7.39 -11.06
N GLY A 144 -15.80 -7.79 -12.34
CA GLY A 144 -16.59 -7.25 -13.43
C GLY A 144 -18.09 -7.47 -13.29
N GLU A 145 -18.53 -8.67 -12.92
CA GLU A 145 -19.95 -8.97 -12.71
C GLU A 145 -20.54 -8.08 -11.60
N ALA A 146 -19.89 -8.06 -10.43
CA ALA A 146 -20.35 -7.31 -9.27
C ALA A 146 -20.41 -5.79 -9.55
N LEU A 147 -19.42 -5.26 -10.26
CA LEU A 147 -19.40 -3.83 -10.60
C LEU A 147 -20.45 -3.49 -11.65
N ASN A 148 -20.70 -4.36 -12.64
CA ASN A 148 -21.76 -4.13 -13.63
C ASN A 148 -23.18 -4.20 -13.04
N GLU A 149 -23.41 -5.07 -12.06
CA GLU A 149 -24.65 -5.06 -11.28
C GLU A 149 -24.87 -3.70 -10.56
N LEU A 150 -23.80 -3.19 -9.93
CA LEU A 150 -23.87 -1.90 -9.25
C LEU A 150 -24.05 -0.73 -10.23
N ARG A 151 -23.37 -0.76 -11.38
CA ARG A 151 -23.54 0.24 -12.46
C ARG A 151 -24.99 0.32 -12.91
N ALA A 152 -25.62 -0.83 -13.16
CA ALA A 152 -27.04 -0.89 -13.52
C ALA A 152 -27.94 -0.26 -12.44
N GLY A 153 -27.66 -0.54 -11.16
CA GLY A 153 -28.38 0.06 -10.01
C GLY A 153 -28.24 1.59 -9.92
N HIS A 154 -27.19 2.17 -10.51
CA HIS A 154 -26.96 3.61 -10.58
C HIS A 154 -27.35 4.22 -11.96
N GLY A 155 -28.00 3.46 -12.83
CA GLY A 155 -28.40 3.92 -14.16
C GLY A 155 -27.24 4.13 -15.14
N LEU A 156 -26.09 3.53 -14.89
CA LEU A 156 -24.90 3.58 -15.74
C LEU A 156 -24.93 2.43 -16.76
N PRO A 157 -24.43 2.65 -17.99
CA PRO A 157 -24.30 1.58 -18.97
C PRO A 157 -23.33 0.50 -18.52
N PRO A 158 -23.45 -0.75 -19.02
CA PRO A 158 -22.47 -1.79 -18.77
C PRO A 158 -21.05 -1.36 -19.18
N ASP A 159 -20.06 -1.80 -18.42
CA ASP A 159 -18.63 -1.56 -18.66
C ASP A 159 -17.91 -2.91 -18.59
N LEU A 160 -18.01 -3.69 -19.67
CA LEU A 160 -17.53 -5.08 -19.70
C LEU A 160 -16.02 -5.20 -19.59
N GLU A 161 -15.30 -4.18 -20.08
CA GLU A 161 -13.83 -4.11 -20.04
C GLU A 161 -13.31 -3.37 -18.80
N LEU A 162 -14.21 -2.95 -17.90
CA LEU A 162 -13.91 -2.13 -16.72
C LEU A 162 -13.05 -0.91 -17.05
N GLU A 163 -13.42 -0.20 -18.13
CA GLU A 163 -12.75 1.06 -18.50
C GLU A 163 -12.76 2.07 -17.33
N MET A 164 -13.74 1.99 -16.44
CA MET A 164 -13.81 2.81 -15.23
C MET A 164 -12.53 2.77 -14.40
N LEU A 165 -11.79 1.67 -14.39
CA LEU A 165 -10.55 1.55 -13.62
C LEU A 165 -9.39 2.39 -14.19
N ARG A 166 -9.48 2.77 -15.47
CA ARG A 166 -8.40 3.42 -16.25
C ARG A 166 -8.88 4.55 -17.15
N ARG A 167 -10.14 4.96 -17.02
CA ARG A 167 -10.86 5.83 -17.97
C ARG A 167 -10.18 7.16 -18.24
N TYR A 168 -9.73 7.86 -17.20
CA TYR A 168 -9.29 9.26 -17.34
C TYR A 168 -7.79 9.45 -17.06
N LEU A 169 -7.37 9.21 -15.84
CA LEU A 169 -6.01 9.42 -15.35
C LEU A 169 -5.70 8.37 -14.30
N VAL A 170 -4.64 7.64 -14.51
CA VAL A 170 -4.10 6.71 -13.50
C VAL A 170 -2.77 7.27 -13.02
N LEU A 171 -2.62 7.39 -11.71
CA LEU A 171 -1.40 7.84 -11.05
C LEU A 171 -0.71 6.65 -10.39
N SER A 172 0.50 6.32 -10.85
CA SER A 172 1.25 5.17 -10.33
C SER A 172 2.42 5.63 -9.47
N PRO A 173 2.44 5.27 -8.16
CA PRO A 173 3.61 5.44 -7.30
C PRO A 173 4.63 4.30 -7.48
N PHE A 174 4.42 3.41 -8.43
CA PHE A 174 5.25 2.23 -8.69
C PHE A 174 5.95 2.33 -10.03
N PRO A 175 7.25 1.99 -10.13
CA PRO A 175 7.92 1.88 -11.41
C PRO A 175 7.34 0.70 -12.23
N PRO A 176 7.40 0.77 -13.57
CA PRO A 176 6.84 -0.26 -14.45
C PRO A 176 7.40 -1.66 -14.19
N SER A 177 8.66 -1.77 -13.75
CA SER A 177 9.30 -3.04 -13.44
C SER A 177 8.61 -3.80 -12.28
N LEU A 178 7.95 -3.12 -11.34
CA LEU A 178 7.18 -3.77 -10.28
C LEU A 178 5.86 -4.36 -10.75
N ARG A 179 5.35 -3.93 -11.90
CA ARG A 179 4.11 -4.51 -12.46
C ARG A 179 4.36 -5.93 -12.97
N ASP A 180 3.39 -6.78 -12.80
CA ASP A 180 3.34 -8.06 -13.52
C ASP A 180 3.23 -7.75 -15.02
N PRO A 181 4.10 -8.31 -15.89
CA PRO A 181 4.04 -8.08 -17.34
C PRO A 181 2.70 -8.43 -17.99
N ALA A 182 1.91 -9.33 -17.38
CA ALA A 182 0.56 -9.67 -17.84
C ALA A 182 -0.47 -8.57 -17.49
N TYR A 183 -0.15 -7.67 -16.54
CA TYR A 183 -1.00 -6.58 -16.09
C TYR A 183 -0.25 -5.24 -16.15
N PRO A 184 0.16 -4.80 -17.33
CA PRO A 184 0.95 -3.59 -17.52
C PRO A 184 0.16 -2.34 -17.12
N LEU A 185 0.88 -1.24 -16.94
CA LEU A 185 0.24 0.06 -16.72
C LEU A 185 -0.62 0.45 -17.93
N PRO A 186 -1.83 0.99 -17.73
CA PRO A 186 -2.66 1.46 -18.83
C PRO A 186 -2.05 2.70 -19.50
N ALA A 187 -2.47 2.99 -20.75
CA ALA A 187 -1.98 4.14 -21.52
C ALA A 187 -2.28 5.50 -20.86
N THR A 188 -3.22 5.55 -19.91
CA THR A 188 -3.56 6.72 -19.09
C THR A 188 -2.73 6.82 -17.81
N ALA A 189 -1.75 5.92 -17.59
CA ALA A 189 -0.94 5.92 -16.37
C ALA A 189 0.21 6.92 -16.47
N HIS A 190 0.33 7.74 -15.44
CA HIS A 190 1.41 8.68 -15.24
C HIS A 190 2.12 8.33 -13.93
N LEU A 191 3.45 8.26 -13.96
CA LEU A 191 4.26 7.92 -12.82
C LEU A 191 4.45 9.13 -11.90
N PHE A 192 4.53 8.87 -10.61
CA PHE A 192 5.04 9.85 -9.65
C PHE A 192 5.83 9.13 -8.56
N ARG A 193 6.95 9.74 -8.15
CA ARG A 193 7.75 9.19 -7.06
C ARG A 193 7.01 9.35 -5.74
N PRO A 194 6.76 8.25 -4.98
CA PRO A 194 6.23 8.37 -3.64
C PRO A 194 7.20 9.23 -2.81
N LEU A 195 6.66 10.13 -1.97
CA LEU A 195 7.51 10.86 -1.04
C LEU A 195 8.19 9.83 -0.13
N VAL A 196 9.51 9.84 -0.16
CA VAL A 196 10.32 9.37 0.96
C VAL A 196 10.48 10.61 1.82
N PRO A 197 9.78 10.76 2.96
CA PRO A 197 9.99 11.91 3.83
C PRO A 197 11.45 11.99 4.21
N GLU A 198 12.02 13.18 4.19
CA GLU A 198 13.31 13.41 4.84
C GLU A 198 13.16 12.96 6.30
N ALA A 199 14.17 12.21 6.78
CA ALA A 199 14.15 11.68 8.14
C ALA A 199 13.79 12.81 9.11
N ALA A 200 12.70 12.64 9.86
CA ALA A 200 12.27 13.64 10.80
C ALA A 200 13.41 13.95 11.76
N GLU A 201 13.76 15.22 11.91
CA GLU A 201 14.66 15.69 12.97
C GLU A 201 13.98 15.39 14.32
N GLY A 202 14.32 14.26 14.91
CA GLY A 202 13.80 13.77 16.17
C GLY A 202 14.95 13.27 17.07
N PRO A 203 14.67 13.01 18.36
CA PRO A 203 15.67 12.40 19.23
C PRO A 203 16.17 11.10 18.62
N THR A 204 17.48 10.92 18.65
CA THR A 204 18.17 9.73 18.15
C THR A 204 17.49 8.47 18.73
N PRO A 205 16.86 7.61 17.91
CA PRO A 205 16.15 6.46 18.43
C PRO A 205 17.08 5.51 19.16
N ALA A 206 16.62 4.85 20.22
CA ALA A 206 17.43 3.92 21.04
C ALA A 206 18.10 2.82 20.20
N TRP A 207 17.46 2.41 19.07
CA TRP A 207 18.03 1.44 18.15
C TRP A 207 19.23 1.97 17.34
N SER A 208 19.46 3.27 17.26
CA SER A 208 20.57 3.88 16.49
C SER A 208 21.92 3.87 17.22
N SER A 209 21.94 3.64 18.54
CA SER A 209 23.18 3.54 19.34
C SER A 209 23.91 2.21 19.20
N ARG A 210 23.69 1.48 18.11
CA ARG A 210 24.25 0.15 17.86
C ARG A 210 25.63 0.19 17.22
N PRO A 211 26.46 -0.87 17.39
CA PRO A 211 27.80 -0.89 16.82
C PRO A 211 27.79 -0.66 15.32
N PRO A 212 28.62 0.25 14.78
CA PRO A 212 28.76 0.46 13.35
C PRO A 212 29.25 -0.80 12.64
N GLY A 213 28.80 -1.02 11.40
CA GLY A 213 29.25 -2.15 10.58
C GLY A 213 28.47 -3.46 10.77
N VAL A 214 27.54 -3.53 11.73
CA VAL A 214 26.64 -4.68 11.88
C VAL A 214 25.37 -4.44 11.03
N PRO A 215 24.99 -5.36 10.12
CA PRO A 215 23.79 -5.21 9.30
C PRO A 215 22.52 -5.02 10.16
N VAL A 216 21.62 -4.18 9.67
CA VAL A 216 20.32 -3.95 10.32
C VAL A 216 19.23 -4.64 9.50
N VAL A 217 18.45 -5.49 10.13
CA VAL A 217 17.28 -6.16 9.56
C VAL A 217 16.02 -5.53 10.14
N TYR A 218 15.17 -4.98 9.30
CA TYR A 218 13.85 -4.51 9.71
C TYR A 218 12.83 -5.62 9.49
N PHE A 219 12.01 -5.92 10.50
CA PHE A 219 10.95 -6.92 10.43
C PHE A 219 9.59 -6.32 10.75
N THR A 220 8.60 -6.54 9.86
CA THR A 220 7.21 -6.11 10.03
C THR A 220 6.23 -7.02 9.30
N LEU A 221 5.04 -7.21 9.86
CA LEU A 221 3.91 -7.88 9.21
C LEU A 221 2.77 -6.90 8.85
N GLY A 222 3.09 -5.61 8.78
CA GLY A 222 2.15 -4.55 8.42
C GLY A 222 1.18 -4.20 9.54
N THR A 223 0.08 -3.54 9.17
CA THR A 223 -0.93 -3.00 10.12
C THR A 223 -2.25 -3.77 10.12
N VAL A 224 -2.45 -4.70 9.18
CA VAL A 224 -3.66 -5.54 9.08
C VAL A 224 -3.31 -6.99 9.40
N PHE A 225 -2.46 -7.60 8.60
CA PHE A 225 -2.10 -9.01 8.73
C PHE A 225 -1.26 -9.35 9.96
N ASN A 226 -0.71 -8.37 10.67
CA ASN A 226 -0.08 -8.60 11.97
C ASN A 226 -1.04 -9.25 13.00
N MET A 227 -2.35 -8.99 12.88
CA MET A 227 -3.37 -9.60 13.75
C MET A 227 -3.80 -11.02 13.29
N GLU A 228 -3.41 -11.44 12.09
CA GLU A 228 -3.71 -12.75 11.50
C GLU A 228 -2.45 -13.63 11.39
N SER A 229 -1.40 -13.27 12.11
CA SER A 229 -0.06 -13.85 11.96
C SER A 229 0.21 -15.08 12.84
N GLY A 230 -0.73 -15.46 13.72
CA GLY A 230 -0.53 -16.57 14.65
C GLY A 230 0.78 -16.44 15.42
N ASP A 231 1.65 -17.43 15.29
CA ASP A 231 2.98 -17.49 15.93
C ASP A 231 4.13 -16.98 15.04
N LEU A 232 3.84 -16.42 13.86
CA LEU A 232 4.85 -16.06 12.86
C LEU A 232 5.86 -15.04 13.39
N PHE A 233 5.44 -14.06 14.21
CA PHE A 233 6.39 -13.15 14.88
C PHE A 233 7.43 -13.90 15.70
N THR A 234 6.99 -14.85 16.51
CA THR A 234 7.87 -15.66 17.37
C THR A 234 8.84 -16.51 16.54
N ARG A 235 8.35 -17.16 15.47
CA ARG A 235 9.19 -18.00 14.59
C ARG A 235 10.23 -17.19 13.83
N VAL A 236 9.85 -16.04 13.28
CA VAL A 236 10.77 -15.15 12.56
C VAL A 236 11.82 -14.60 13.52
N LEU A 237 11.42 -14.10 14.68
CA LEU A 237 12.34 -13.61 15.72
C LEU A 237 13.33 -14.70 16.15
N ALA A 238 12.88 -15.93 16.37
CA ALA A 238 13.75 -17.05 16.72
C ALA A 238 14.78 -17.37 15.61
N GLY A 239 14.46 -17.09 14.35
CA GLY A 239 15.40 -17.22 13.24
C GLY A 239 16.42 -16.07 13.15
N LEU A 240 16.04 -14.87 13.57
CA LEU A 240 16.86 -13.65 13.43
C LEU A 240 17.81 -13.40 14.60
N ARG A 241 17.38 -13.67 15.85
CA ARG A 241 18.09 -13.28 17.08
C ARG A 241 19.50 -13.82 17.21
N ASP A 242 19.80 -14.97 16.60
CA ASP A 242 21.10 -15.63 16.66
C ASP A 242 22.02 -15.25 15.48
N LEU A 243 21.55 -14.42 14.54
CA LEU A 243 22.36 -13.90 13.45
C LEU A 243 23.23 -12.73 13.94
N PRO A 244 24.40 -12.50 13.30
CA PRO A 244 25.24 -11.34 13.60
C PRO A 244 24.65 -10.07 12.98
N VAL A 245 23.41 -9.72 13.33
CA VAL A 245 22.66 -8.57 12.81
C VAL A 245 22.00 -7.83 13.97
N ASN A 246 21.65 -6.58 13.75
CA ASN A 246 20.69 -5.85 14.57
C ASN A 246 19.31 -6.02 14.00
N VAL A 247 18.33 -6.33 14.82
CA VAL A 247 16.94 -6.55 14.41
C VAL A 247 16.06 -5.45 14.96
N ILE A 248 15.31 -4.79 14.11
CA ILE A 248 14.29 -3.82 14.50
C ILE A 248 12.94 -4.36 14.05
N VAL A 249 11.99 -4.44 14.96
CA VAL A 249 10.68 -5.05 14.72
C VAL A 249 9.57 -4.09 15.04
N THR A 250 8.61 -3.97 14.14
CA THR A 250 7.34 -3.30 14.45
C THR A 250 6.19 -4.31 14.42
N VAL A 251 5.48 -4.40 15.54
CA VAL A 251 4.40 -5.38 15.72
C VAL A 251 3.02 -4.83 15.38
N GLY A 252 2.90 -3.53 15.13
CA GLY A 252 1.63 -2.85 14.88
C GLY A 252 0.94 -2.36 16.16
N PRO A 253 -0.07 -1.49 16.01
CA PRO A 253 -0.67 -0.78 17.15
C PRO A 253 -1.44 -1.67 18.13
N HIS A 254 -1.89 -2.85 17.68
CA HIS A 254 -2.79 -3.73 18.43
C HIS A 254 -2.09 -4.90 19.13
N LEU A 255 -0.79 -5.11 18.88
CA LEU A 255 0.02 -6.09 19.60
C LEU A 255 0.89 -5.40 20.66
N ASP A 256 1.04 -6.04 21.83
CA ASP A 256 1.99 -5.56 22.82
C ASP A 256 3.35 -6.24 22.60
N PRO A 257 4.44 -5.47 22.39
CA PRO A 257 5.78 -6.03 22.25
C PRO A 257 6.17 -6.96 23.40
N VAL A 258 5.67 -6.72 24.61
CA VAL A 258 5.92 -7.53 25.81
C VAL A 258 5.42 -8.99 25.65
N GLU A 259 4.39 -9.20 24.82
CA GLU A 259 3.84 -10.54 24.56
C GLU A 259 4.83 -11.47 23.84
N LEU A 260 5.82 -10.90 23.14
CA LEU A 260 6.87 -11.67 22.47
C LEU A 260 8.00 -12.08 23.42
N GLY A 261 7.87 -11.79 24.72
CA GLY A 261 8.82 -12.15 25.76
C GLY A 261 10.14 -11.36 25.70
N PRO A 262 11.09 -11.69 26.57
CA PRO A 262 12.38 -11.03 26.61
C PRO A 262 13.20 -11.32 25.35
N GLN A 263 13.83 -10.28 24.82
CA GLN A 263 14.65 -10.37 23.60
C GLN A 263 16.14 -10.10 23.93
N PRO A 264 17.08 -10.65 23.15
CA PRO A 264 18.50 -10.34 23.30
C PRO A 264 18.79 -8.88 22.90
N ALA A 265 19.94 -8.36 23.31
CA ALA A 265 20.31 -6.96 23.14
C ALA A 265 20.40 -6.47 21.68
N ASN A 266 20.50 -7.39 20.71
CA ASN A 266 20.49 -7.06 19.28
C ASN A 266 19.08 -6.98 18.67
N VAL A 267 18.01 -7.21 19.43
CA VAL A 267 16.61 -7.15 18.98
C VAL A 267 15.91 -5.99 19.68
N TYR A 268 15.30 -5.10 18.88
CA TYR A 268 14.54 -3.96 19.33
C TYR A 268 13.08 -4.08 18.84
N LEU A 269 12.15 -4.06 19.79
CA LEU A 269 10.71 -4.20 19.52
C LEU A 269 9.98 -2.88 19.76
N GLU A 270 9.15 -2.47 18.80
CA GLU A 270 8.26 -1.33 18.92
C GLU A 270 6.86 -1.65 18.37
N ARG A 271 5.85 -0.91 18.83
CA ARG A 271 4.52 -0.99 18.24
C ARG A 271 4.52 -0.42 16.83
N TYR A 272 5.14 0.74 16.65
CA TYR A 272 5.18 1.45 15.37
C TYR A 272 6.44 2.31 15.29
N ILE A 273 7.08 2.26 14.13
CA ILE A 273 8.11 3.21 13.71
C ILE A 273 7.75 3.61 12.27
N ALA A 274 7.83 4.87 11.96
CA ALA A 274 7.66 5.33 10.58
C ALA A 274 8.74 4.71 9.68
N GLN A 275 8.34 4.02 8.61
CA GLN A 275 9.29 3.26 7.77
C GLN A 275 10.37 4.17 7.17
N GLU A 276 10.01 5.38 6.80
CA GLU A 276 10.92 6.40 6.28
C GLU A 276 12.07 6.76 7.24
N SER A 277 11.88 6.61 8.54
CA SER A 277 12.94 6.88 9.54
C SER A 277 13.86 5.69 9.77
N ILE A 278 13.46 4.48 9.41
CA ILE A 278 14.20 3.25 9.69
C ILE A 278 14.88 2.67 8.44
N LEU A 279 14.19 2.70 7.29
CA LEU A 279 14.68 2.08 6.06
C LEU A 279 16.05 2.60 5.59
N PRO A 280 16.39 3.90 5.71
CA PRO A 280 17.73 4.39 5.35
C PRO A 280 18.87 3.72 6.10
N HIS A 281 18.58 3.11 7.25
CA HIS A 281 19.58 2.47 8.13
C HIS A 281 19.62 0.94 7.99
N CYS A 282 18.75 0.38 7.15
CA CYS A 282 18.61 -1.06 6.99
C CYS A 282 19.52 -1.65 5.91
N SER A 283 19.82 -2.93 6.06
CA SER A 283 20.50 -3.75 5.06
C SER A 283 19.54 -4.72 4.36
N LEU A 284 18.42 -5.05 5.01
CA LEU A 284 17.42 -6.01 4.54
C LEU A 284 16.09 -5.76 5.26
N VAL A 285 14.99 -6.05 4.55
CA VAL A 285 13.63 -6.04 5.13
C VAL A 285 13.06 -7.45 5.13
N VAL A 286 12.55 -7.89 6.28
CA VAL A 286 11.68 -9.07 6.38
C VAL A 286 10.25 -8.57 6.51
N SER A 287 9.36 -8.95 5.58
CA SER A 287 7.97 -8.47 5.64
C SER A 287 6.97 -9.45 5.06
N HIS A 288 5.68 -9.14 5.25
CA HIS A 288 4.58 -9.87 4.65
C HIS A 288 4.42 -9.66 3.13
N GLY A 289 5.17 -8.71 2.53
CA GLY A 289 5.09 -8.46 1.09
C GLY A 289 3.96 -7.53 0.64
N GLY A 290 3.31 -6.80 1.55
CA GLY A 290 2.32 -5.78 1.17
C GLY A 290 2.96 -4.66 0.34
N SER A 291 2.21 -4.08 -0.59
CA SER A 291 2.70 -3.09 -1.57
C SER A 291 3.48 -1.93 -0.94
N GLY A 292 3.02 -1.39 0.19
CA GLY A 292 3.74 -0.32 0.90
C GLY A 292 5.11 -0.74 1.43
N SER A 293 5.22 -1.96 2.02
CA SER A 293 6.50 -2.48 2.55
C SER A 293 7.49 -2.80 1.43
N VAL A 294 7.01 -3.39 0.33
CA VAL A 294 7.85 -3.68 -0.85
C VAL A 294 8.35 -2.38 -1.48
N THR A 295 7.46 -1.42 -1.70
CA THR A 295 7.81 -0.11 -2.27
C THR A 295 8.80 0.64 -1.39
N GLY A 296 8.55 0.68 -0.08
CA GLY A 296 9.46 1.32 0.87
C GLY A 296 10.85 0.69 0.84
N ALA A 297 10.95 -0.64 0.89
CA ALA A 297 12.22 -1.34 0.84
C ALA A 297 12.97 -1.04 -0.48
N LEU A 298 12.31 -1.19 -1.63
CA LEU A 298 12.94 -1.04 -2.94
C LEU A 298 13.29 0.42 -3.27
N ALA A 299 12.51 1.39 -2.81
CA ALA A 299 12.85 2.81 -2.93
C ALA A 299 14.15 3.18 -2.17
N HIS A 300 14.58 2.34 -1.22
CA HIS A 300 15.85 2.47 -0.50
C HIS A 300 16.92 1.46 -0.98
N GLY A 301 16.67 0.74 -2.09
CA GLY A 301 17.60 -0.26 -2.61
C GLY A 301 17.80 -1.45 -1.66
N LEU A 302 16.81 -1.79 -0.85
CA LEU A 302 16.88 -2.85 0.14
C LEU A 302 16.28 -4.15 -0.41
N PRO A 303 17.05 -5.25 -0.42
CA PRO A 303 16.52 -6.56 -0.72
C PRO A 303 15.65 -7.07 0.43
N SER A 304 14.81 -8.08 0.17
CA SER A 304 13.82 -8.54 1.13
C SER A 304 13.77 -10.06 1.30
N VAL A 305 13.30 -10.49 2.47
CA VAL A 305 12.71 -11.82 2.69
C VAL A 305 11.22 -11.63 2.92
N LEU A 306 10.40 -12.21 2.05
CA LEU A 306 8.95 -12.01 2.06
C LEU A 306 8.24 -13.26 2.58
N VAL A 307 7.25 -13.05 3.45
CA VAL A 307 6.41 -14.12 4.04
C VAL A 307 4.95 -13.73 3.81
N PRO A 308 4.43 -13.90 2.58
CA PRO A 308 3.08 -13.46 2.21
C PRO A 308 2.01 -14.25 2.95
N MET A 309 0.97 -13.57 3.42
CA MET A 309 -0.13 -14.17 4.20
C MET A 309 -1.50 -14.07 3.51
N GLY A 310 -1.68 -13.16 2.55
CA GLY A 310 -2.94 -12.98 1.81
C GLY A 310 -2.98 -11.71 0.98
N ALA A 311 -4.13 -11.37 0.46
CA ALA A 311 -4.39 -10.21 -0.40
C ALA A 311 -3.43 -10.14 -1.62
N ASP A 312 -2.86 -8.96 -1.91
CA ASP A 312 -1.90 -8.73 -3.00
C ASP A 312 -0.46 -9.23 -2.72
N GLN A 313 -0.20 -9.69 -1.48
CA GLN A 313 1.14 -10.05 -1.03
C GLN A 313 1.77 -11.21 -1.83
N PRO A 314 1.05 -12.31 -2.16
CA PRO A 314 1.62 -13.39 -2.97
C PRO A 314 2.05 -12.91 -4.36
N MET A 315 1.30 -12.01 -4.99
CA MET A 315 1.61 -11.44 -6.31
C MET A 315 2.86 -10.55 -6.22
N ASN A 316 2.92 -9.68 -5.22
CA ASN A 316 4.08 -8.83 -4.97
C ASN A 316 5.33 -9.68 -4.67
N ALA A 317 5.19 -10.73 -3.86
CA ALA A 317 6.28 -11.65 -3.53
C ALA A 317 6.80 -12.39 -4.76
N ALA A 318 5.91 -12.92 -5.60
CA ALA A 318 6.27 -13.57 -6.85
C ALA A 318 7.01 -12.61 -7.79
N ARG A 319 6.53 -11.36 -7.90
CA ARG A 319 7.20 -10.34 -8.71
C ARG A 319 8.58 -9.97 -8.17
N CYS A 320 8.72 -9.76 -6.87
CA CYS A 320 10.03 -9.49 -6.24
C CYS A 320 11.02 -10.65 -6.42
N MET A 321 10.55 -11.89 -6.38
CA MET A 321 11.38 -13.07 -6.65
C MET A 321 11.85 -13.10 -8.11
N GLN A 322 10.97 -12.82 -9.08
CA GLN A 322 11.33 -12.73 -10.51
C GLN A 322 12.35 -11.63 -10.79
N LEU A 323 12.27 -10.51 -10.07
CA LEU A 323 13.22 -9.40 -10.17
C LEU A 323 14.55 -9.67 -9.46
N GLY A 324 14.67 -10.79 -8.74
CA GLY A 324 15.88 -11.10 -7.98
C GLY A 324 16.12 -10.21 -6.77
N VAL A 325 15.10 -9.52 -6.27
CA VAL A 325 15.20 -8.59 -5.12
C VAL A 325 14.76 -9.22 -3.80
N ALA A 326 14.19 -10.43 -3.83
CA ALA A 326 13.69 -11.09 -2.62
C ALA A 326 13.80 -12.62 -2.66
N ARG A 327 13.82 -13.20 -1.46
CA ARG A 327 13.45 -14.59 -1.21
C ARG A 327 12.07 -14.65 -0.60
N VAL A 328 11.31 -15.70 -0.92
CA VAL A 328 9.95 -15.90 -0.43
C VAL A 328 9.91 -17.17 0.42
N LEU A 329 9.26 -17.09 1.56
CA LEU A 329 8.97 -18.20 2.47
C LEU A 329 7.46 -18.40 2.56
N ASP A 330 7.02 -19.65 2.55
CA ASP A 330 5.64 -19.98 2.90
C ASP A 330 5.40 -19.65 4.39
N PRO A 331 4.33 -18.93 4.74
CA PRO A 331 4.10 -18.48 6.11
C PRO A 331 3.86 -19.64 7.10
N ILE A 332 3.31 -20.77 6.64
CA ILE A 332 3.11 -21.96 7.48
C ILE A 332 4.43 -22.71 7.71
N GLU A 333 5.27 -22.80 6.67
CA GLU A 333 6.54 -23.53 6.70
C GLU A 333 7.74 -22.66 7.14
N ALA A 334 7.54 -21.39 7.42
CA ALA A 334 8.58 -20.45 7.84
C ALA A 334 9.11 -20.81 9.25
N THR A 335 9.89 -21.90 9.35
CA THR A 335 10.59 -22.27 10.58
C THR A 335 11.73 -21.30 10.91
N PRO A 336 12.19 -21.20 12.16
CA PRO A 336 13.36 -20.37 12.51
C PRO A 336 14.60 -20.69 11.66
N GLY A 337 14.82 -21.96 11.31
CA GLY A 337 15.91 -22.39 10.44
C GLY A 337 15.76 -21.89 9.01
N ALA A 338 14.55 -21.96 8.43
CA ALA A 338 14.25 -21.45 7.09
C ALA A 338 14.45 -19.93 7.02
N VAL A 339 13.98 -19.20 8.03
CA VAL A 339 14.16 -17.73 8.12
C VAL A 339 15.64 -17.39 8.20
N ARG A 340 16.41 -18.04 9.09
CA ARG A 340 17.87 -17.83 9.20
C ARG A 340 18.58 -18.06 7.88
N THR A 341 18.27 -19.16 7.20
CA THR A 341 18.87 -19.49 5.90
C THR A 341 18.54 -18.45 4.84
N ALA A 342 17.28 -18.02 4.76
CA ALA A 342 16.84 -17.03 3.78
C ALA A 342 17.50 -15.66 4.02
N VAL A 343 17.52 -15.19 5.26
CA VAL A 343 18.12 -13.89 5.62
C VAL A 343 19.62 -13.91 5.40
N SER A 344 20.32 -14.98 5.82
CA SER A 344 21.77 -15.11 5.57
C SER A 344 22.08 -15.10 4.07
N ALA A 345 21.32 -15.81 3.26
CA ALA A 345 21.53 -15.86 1.81
C ALA A 345 21.35 -14.47 1.17
N VAL A 346 20.29 -13.72 1.53
CA VAL A 346 20.05 -12.39 0.98
C VAL A 346 21.10 -11.37 1.45
N LEU A 347 21.62 -11.49 2.67
CA LEU A 347 22.67 -10.61 3.19
C LEU A 347 24.05 -10.88 2.57
N THR A 348 24.35 -12.13 2.20
CA THR A 348 25.68 -12.54 1.69
C THR A 348 25.78 -12.51 0.17
N ASP A 349 24.69 -12.74 -0.54
CA ASP A 349 24.63 -12.67 -2.00
C ASP A 349 24.40 -11.22 -2.47
N THR A 350 25.41 -10.60 -3.00
CA THR A 350 25.35 -9.21 -3.48
C THR A 350 24.40 -9.02 -4.66
N GLY A 351 24.00 -10.07 -5.36
CA GLY A 351 23.06 -10.01 -6.47
C GLY A 351 21.71 -9.42 -6.06
N TYR A 352 21.20 -9.77 -4.87
CA TYR A 352 19.95 -9.19 -4.35
C TYR A 352 20.04 -7.68 -4.14
N ARG A 353 21.16 -7.22 -3.59
CA ARG A 353 21.40 -5.79 -3.35
C ARG A 353 21.55 -5.01 -4.65
N GLN A 354 22.23 -5.58 -5.63
CA GLN A 354 22.40 -4.99 -6.95
C GLN A 354 21.06 -4.87 -7.67
N ALA A 355 20.26 -5.93 -7.68
CA ALA A 355 18.94 -5.91 -8.27
C ALA A 355 18.01 -4.88 -7.58
N ALA A 356 18.02 -4.82 -6.24
CA ALA A 356 17.25 -3.82 -5.50
C ALA A 356 17.72 -2.38 -5.81
N GLY A 357 19.02 -2.16 -6.01
CA GLY A 357 19.58 -0.88 -6.43
C GLY A 357 19.08 -0.43 -7.80
N GLN A 358 18.92 -1.35 -8.75
CA GLN A 358 18.35 -1.01 -10.07
C GLN A 358 16.91 -0.52 -9.95
N ILE A 359 16.10 -1.13 -9.08
CA ILE A 359 14.73 -0.66 -8.83
C ILE A 359 14.74 0.70 -8.09
N GLN A 360 15.68 0.91 -7.18
CA GLN A 360 15.86 2.22 -6.54
C GLN A 360 16.15 3.32 -7.57
N ASP A 361 16.98 3.04 -8.57
CA ASP A 361 17.29 3.98 -9.64
C ASP A 361 16.03 4.30 -10.48
N GLU A 362 15.16 3.31 -10.74
CA GLU A 362 13.89 3.55 -11.39
C GLU A 362 12.99 4.49 -10.55
N PHE A 363 12.88 4.27 -9.24
CA PHE A 363 12.14 5.19 -8.35
C PHE A 363 12.73 6.60 -8.38
N ALA A 364 14.04 6.72 -8.35
CA ALA A 364 14.73 8.01 -8.38
C ALA A 364 14.48 8.79 -9.68
N ALA A 365 14.33 8.07 -10.80
CA ALA A 365 14.03 8.64 -12.12
C ALA A 365 12.57 9.09 -12.27
N MET A 366 11.65 8.65 -11.42
CA MET A 366 10.24 9.04 -11.48
C MET A 366 10.08 10.53 -11.12
N PRO A 367 9.15 11.27 -11.80
CA PRO A 367 8.89 12.67 -11.48
C PRO A 367 8.33 12.82 -10.05
N GLY A 368 8.60 13.94 -9.40
CA GLY A 368 8.05 14.24 -8.08
C GLY A 368 6.52 14.42 -8.10
N PRO A 369 5.84 14.35 -6.94
CA PRO A 369 4.38 14.44 -6.86
C PRO A 369 3.78 15.73 -7.45
N ALA A 370 4.51 16.83 -7.46
CA ALA A 370 4.08 18.08 -8.06
C ALA A 370 3.76 17.96 -9.57
N HIS A 371 4.36 16.96 -10.25
CA HIS A 371 4.06 16.65 -11.65
C HIS A 371 2.60 16.22 -11.87
N THR A 372 1.94 15.69 -10.85
CA THR A 372 0.53 15.27 -10.96
C THR A 372 -0.45 16.43 -10.99
N ILE A 373 -0.05 17.62 -10.53
CA ILE A 373 -0.97 18.75 -10.37
C ILE A 373 -1.47 19.29 -11.72
N PRO A 374 -0.61 19.63 -12.71
CA PRO A 374 -1.09 20.01 -14.02
C PRO A 374 -1.94 18.92 -14.71
N LEU A 375 -1.71 17.64 -14.41
CA LEU A 375 -2.57 16.56 -14.91
C LEU A 375 -3.97 16.62 -14.30
N LEU A 376 -4.09 16.84 -12.99
CA LEU A 376 -5.38 17.00 -12.31
C LEU A 376 -6.14 18.26 -12.78
N GLU A 377 -5.43 19.36 -13.00
CA GLU A 377 -6.00 20.60 -13.54
C GLU A 377 -6.53 20.41 -14.97
N ARG A 378 -5.73 19.75 -15.83
CA ARG A 378 -6.16 19.40 -17.19
C ARG A 378 -7.35 18.45 -17.17
N LEU A 379 -7.33 17.44 -16.30
CA LEU A 379 -8.44 16.50 -16.16
C LEU A 379 -9.73 17.22 -15.78
N ALA A 380 -9.67 18.14 -14.80
CA ALA A 380 -10.82 18.93 -14.38
C ALA A 380 -11.38 19.82 -15.51
N ALA A 381 -10.50 20.40 -16.34
CA ALA A 381 -10.87 21.28 -17.43
C ALA A 381 -11.37 20.52 -18.68
N GLU A 382 -10.66 19.46 -19.07
CA GLU A 382 -10.89 18.76 -20.33
C GLU A 382 -11.90 17.60 -20.21
N LYS A 383 -12.04 17.01 -19.02
CA LYS A 383 -12.95 15.88 -18.69
C LYS A 383 -12.82 14.71 -19.68
N ARG A 384 -11.60 14.42 -20.11
CA ARG A 384 -11.27 13.36 -21.06
C ARG A 384 -10.03 12.57 -20.63
N PRO A 385 -9.80 11.37 -21.20
CA PRO A 385 -8.59 10.60 -20.90
C PRO A 385 -7.31 11.38 -21.17
N LEU A 386 -6.35 11.27 -20.25
CA LEU A 386 -5.02 11.88 -20.38
C LEU A 386 -4.01 10.77 -20.66
N PHE A 387 -3.60 10.65 -21.90
CA PHE A 387 -2.58 9.67 -22.32
C PHE A 387 -1.18 10.22 -22.10
N LEU A 388 -0.21 9.29 -21.88
CA LEU A 388 1.21 9.63 -22.01
C LEU A 388 1.47 10.18 -23.42
N ALA A 389 2.22 11.27 -23.48
CA ALA A 389 2.64 11.90 -24.74
C ALA A 389 3.72 11.06 -25.45
#